data_31f86111b7911a9459c85120a95750da
#
_entry.id   31f86111b7911a9459c85120a95750da
#
_cell.length_a   1.000
_cell.length_b   1.000
_cell.length_c   1.000
_cell.angle_alpha   90.00
_cell.angle_beta   90.00
_cell.angle_gamma   90.00
#
_symmetry.space_group_name_H-M   'P 1'
#
loop_
_entity.id
_entity.type
_entity.pdbx_description
1 polymer ?
#
loop_
_entity_poly.entity_id
_entity_poly.type
_entity_poly.pdbx_seq_one_letter_code
_entity_poly.pdbx_strand_id
1 'polypeptide(L)'
;MDADALSATPAAQAALEALRAAAGADGPMERHCLRQFAIAERLAGDRAFDRELLLCACWLHDAGLYIPSRDPYVTEGARLAARVLEPFGWPPGRLQRCMDACEQHHAPRSRMAMGLEVELVRQADLVDVTAGIVSFGLDRRWLRALFRDVPRDRFWRLVGGAVLGELRHRPASLTGVFFSPRRTRV
;
A
#
# COMPACT_ATOMS: atom_id res chain seq x y z
N MET A 1 2.88 -3.05 17.22
CA MET A 1 1.64 -2.62 16.52
C MET A 1 0.92 -3.89 16.11
N ASP A 2 -0.36 -4.02 16.46
CA ASP A 2 -1.16 -5.22 16.23
C ASP A 2 -2.08 -4.99 15.02
N ALA A 3 -1.95 -5.84 13.99
CA ALA A 3 -2.71 -5.72 12.74
C ALA A 3 -4.20 -5.98 12.94
N ASP A 4 -4.56 -6.96 13.77
CA ASP A 4 -5.97 -7.30 14.06
C ASP A 4 -6.65 -6.20 14.86
N ALA A 5 -5.96 -5.63 15.86
CA ALA A 5 -6.48 -4.50 16.63
C ALA A 5 -6.68 -3.23 15.78
N LEU A 6 -5.83 -2.99 14.77
CA LEU A 6 -6.00 -1.90 13.82
C LEU A 6 -7.18 -2.15 12.88
N SER A 7 -7.41 -3.39 12.47
CA SER A 7 -8.43 -3.80 11.51
C SER A 7 -9.77 -4.10 12.19
N ALA A 8 -10.22 -3.19 13.06
CA ALA A 8 -11.45 -3.39 13.86
C ALA A 8 -12.76 -3.27 13.05
N THR A 9 -12.73 -2.68 11.86
CA THR A 9 -13.90 -2.57 10.99
C THR A 9 -13.98 -3.76 10.03
N PRO A 10 -15.19 -4.19 9.62
CA PRO A 10 -15.33 -5.33 8.71
C PRO A 10 -14.57 -5.17 7.39
N ALA A 11 -14.53 -3.97 6.81
CA ALA A 11 -13.81 -3.71 5.57
C ALA A 11 -12.28 -3.81 5.77
N ALA A 12 -11.75 -3.24 6.86
CA ALA A 12 -10.32 -3.33 7.17
C ALA A 12 -9.90 -4.77 7.50
N GLN A 13 -10.75 -5.53 8.18
CA GLN A 13 -10.52 -6.95 8.45
C GLN A 13 -10.48 -7.76 7.15
N ALA A 14 -11.43 -7.57 6.25
CA ALA A 14 -11.44 -8.25 4.96
C ALA A 14 -10.21 -7.91 4.11
N ALA A 15 -9.73 -6.66 4.15
CA ALA A 15 -8.51 -6.24 3.48
C ALA A 15 -7.26 -6.93 4.07
N LEU A 16 -7.16 -7.03 5.40
CA LEU A 16 -6.08 -7.75 6.08
C LEU A 16 -6.11 -9.26 5.76
N GLU A 17 -7.30 -9.87 5.81
CA GLU A 17 -7.48 -11.30 5.46
C GLU A 17 -7.08 -11.58 4.01
N ALA A 18 -7.42 -10.69 3.06
CA ALA A 18 -7.00 -10.80 1.67
C ALA A 18 -5.48 -10.71 1.51
N LEU A 19 -4.80 -9.80 2.24
CA LEU A 19 -3.34 -9.75 2.29
C LEU A 19 -2.75 -11.05 2.84
N ARG A 20 -3.26 -11.53 3.99
CA ARG A 20 -2.78 -12.76 4.63
C ARG A 20 -2.98 -14.00 3.78
N ALA A 21 -4.10 -14.07 3.07
CA ALA A 21 -4.35 -15.15 2.11
C ALA A 21 -3.35 -15.14 0.95
N ALA A 22 -2.91 -13.96 0.51
CA ALA A 22 -1.95 -13.80 -0.58
C ALA A 22 -0.50 -13.98 -0.14
N ALA A 23 -0.08 -13.33 0.95
CA ALA A 23 1.32 -13.17 1.36
C ALA A 23 1.72 -13.97 2.61
N GLY A 24 0.75 -14.56 3.32
CA GLY A 24 0.92 -15.19 4.64
C GLY A 24 0.82 -14.18 5.80
N ALA A 25 0.32 -14.67 6.94
CA ALA A 25 0.21 -13.87 8.17
C ALA A 25 1.59 -13.62 8.81
N ASP A 26 1.69 -12.53 9.56
CA ASP A 26 2.89 -12.12 10.33
C ASP A 26 4.17 -12.03 9.50
N GLY A 27 4.03 -11.94 8.19
CA GLY A 27 5.11 -11.93 7.22
C GLY A 27 5.76 -10.55 7.04
N PRO A 28 6.83 -10.48 6.22
CA PRO A 28 7.49 -9.21 5.89
C PRO A 28 6.56 -8.19 5.23
N MET A 29 5.56 -8.65 4.45
CA MET A 29 4.58 -7.80 3.79
C MET A 29 3.60 -7.19 4.79
N GLU A 30 3.06 -7.97 5.72
CA GLU A 30 2.18 -7.45 6.76
C GLU A 30 2.91 -6.39 7.61
N ARG A 31 4.17 -6.65 8.01
CA ARG A 31 4.98 -5.66 8.71
C ARG A 31 5.28 -4.40 7.88
N HIS A 32 5.47 -4.55 6.57
CA HIS A 32 5.58 -3.40 5.65
C HIS A 32 4.31 -2.54 5.70
N CYS A 33 3.14 -3.15 5.52
CA CYS A 33 1.86 -2.44 5.56
C CYS A 33 1.61 -1.75 6.91
N LEU A 34 1.96 -2.39 8.03
CA LEU A 34 1.88 -1.79 9.37
C LEU A 34 2.74 -0.52 9.48
N ARG A 35 4.00 -0.58 9.03
CA ARG A 35 4.88 0.60 9.05
C ARG A 35 4.37 1.67 8.10
N GLN A 36 3.94 1.28 6.90
CA GLN A 36 3.39 2.20 5.91
C GLN A 36 2.18 2.95 6.47
N PHE A 37 1.25 2.25 7.12
CA PHE A 37 0.10 2.88 7.75
C PHE A 37 0.50 3.87 8.85
N ALA A 38 1.41 3.48 9.76
CA ALA A 38 1.91 4.38 10.81
C ALA A 38 2.62 5.62 10.24
N ILE A 39 3.40 5.45 9.17
CA ILE A 39 4.06 6.54 8.46
C ILE A 39 3.03 7.46 7.82
N ALA A 40 2.01 6.90 7.16
CA ALA A 40 0.94 7.66 6.52
C ALA A 40 0.14 8.49 7.52
N GLU A 41 -0.25 7.90 8.68
CA GLU A 41 -0.91 8.64 9.78
C GLU A 41 -0.01 9.80 10.28
N ARG A 42 1.26 9.54 10.46
CA ARG A 42 2.21 10.58 10.91
C ARG A 42 2.40 11.69 9.88
N LEU A 43 2.44 11.33 8.59
CA LEU A 43 2.49 12.29 7.49
C LEU A 43 1.19 13.10 7.37
N ALA A 44 0.04 12.52 7.68
CA ALA A 44 -1.23 13.23 7.68
C ALA A 44 -1.21 14.42 8.66
N GLY A 45 -0.59 14.26 9.84
CA GLY A 45 -0.61 15.29 10.89
C GLY A 45 -2.04 15.59 11.32
N ASP A 46 -2.39 16.87 11.39
CA ASP A 46 -3.74 17.33 11.78
C ASP A 46 -4.75 17.39 10.62
N ARG A 47 -4.36 16.95 9.42
CA ARG A 47 -5.27 16.93 8.26
C ARG A 47 -6.31 15.84 8.44
N ALA A 48 -7.58 16.17 8.18
CA ALA A 48 -8.66 15.18 8.14
C ALA A 48 -8.46 14.22 6.95
N PHE A 49 -8.56 12.91 7.19
CA PHE A 49 -8.47 11.86 6.19
C PHE A 49 -9.38 10.69 6.54
N ASP A 50 -9.68 9.86 5.55
CA ASP A 50 -10.44 8.63 5.75
C ASP A 50 -9.49 7.52 6.24
N ARG A 51 -9.47 7.32 7.58
CA ARG A 51 -8.56 6.38 8.23
C ARG A 51 -8.79 4.92 7.81
N GLU A 52 -10.05 4.52 7.64
CA GLU A 52 -10.38 3.16 7.20
C GLU A 52 -9.94 2.92 5.76
N LEU A 53 -10.21 3.88 4.86
CA LEU A 53 -9.73 3.81 3.47
C LEU A 53 -8.21 3.70 3.42
N LEU A 54 -7.50 4.57 4.18
CA LEU A 54 -6.05 4.56 4.23
C LEU A 54 -5.51 3.21 4.69
N LEU A 55 -6.10 2.62 5.73
CA LEU A 55 -5.70 1.31 6.25
C LEU A 55 -5.95 0.20 5.22
N CYS A 56 -7.14 0.16 4.60
CA CYS A 56 -7.46 -0.81 3.55
C CYS A 56 -6.48 -0.69 2.37
N ALA A 57 -6.17 0.54 1.94
CA ALA A 57 -5.20 0.77 0.87
C ALA A 57 -3.80 0.27 1.26
N CYS A 58 -3.36 0.51 2.51
CA CYS A 58 -2.09 -0.01 2.99
C CYS A 58 -2.05 -1.55 2.99
N TRP A 59 -3.15 -2.25 3.32
CA TRP A 59 -3.18 -3.71 3.25
C TRP A 59 -3.14 -4.25 1.81
N LEU A 60 -3.72 -3.54 0.85
CA LEU A 60 -3.99 -4.08 -0.47
C LEU A 60 -3.03 -3.59 -1.58
N HIS A 61 -2.25 -2.51 -1.37
CA HIS A 61 -1.47 -1.87 -2.43
C HIS A 61 -0.48 -2.82 -3.12
N ASP A 62 0.19 -3.68 -2.35
CA ASP A 62 1.18 -4.64 -2.82
C ASP A 62 0.66 -6.09 -2.93
N ALA A 63 -0.60 -6.34 -2.53
CA ALA A 63 -1.18 -7.69 -2.60
C ALA A 63 -1.22 -8.24 -4.03
N GLY A 64 -1.25 -7.37 -5.04
CA GLY A 64 -1.15 -7.74 -6.45
C GLY A 64 0.13 -8.46 -6.85
N LEU A 65 1.22 -8.33 -6.08
CA LEU A 65 2.48 -9.07 -6.30
C LEU A 65 2.29 -10.60 -6.25
N TYR A 66 1.29 -11.06 -5.53
CA TYR A 66 0.99 -12.48 -5.33
C TYR A 66 -0.09 -13.00 -6.28
N ILE A 67 -0.64 -12.16 -7.15
CA ILE A 67 -1.68 -12.55 -8.11
C ILE A 67 -1.03 -12.86 -9.45
N PRO A 68 -1.13 -14.12 -9.95
CA PRO A 68 -0.66 -14.46 -11.28
C PRO A 68 -1.43 -13.69 -12.35
N SER A 69 -0.80 -12.77 -13.05
CA SER A 69 -1.41 -11.94 -14.11
C SER A 69 -0.34 -11.49 -15.10
N ARG A 70 -0.78 -10.99 -16.26
CA ARG A 70 0.07 -10.30 -17.25
C ARG A 70 0.06 -8.78 -17.06
N ASP A 71 -0.89 -8.26 -16.29
CA ASP A 71 -0.99 -6.83 -15.99
C ASP A 71 -0.02 -6.45 -14.86
N PRO A 72 0.34 -5.16 -14.74
CA PRO A 72 1.13 -4.66 -13.64
C PRO A 72 0.52 -5.02 -12.28
N TYR A 73 1.33 -5.41 -11.32
CA TYR A 73 0.84 -5.83 -10.02
C TYR A 73 0.07 -4.72 -9.28
N VAL A 74 0.42 -3.45 -9.51
CA VAL A 74 -0.31 -2.30 -8.96
C VAL A 74 -1.76 -2.24 -9.46
N THR A 75 -2.00 -2.61 -10.72
CA THR A 75 -3.33 -2.74 -11.30
C THR A 75 -4.10 -3.92 -10.70
N GLU A 76 -3.42 -5.05 -10.47
CA GLU A 76 -4.03 -6.20 -9.79
C GLU A 76 -4.35 -5.90 -8.32
N GLY A 77 -3.50 -5.14 -7.62
CA GLY A 77 -3.79 -4.63 -6.27
C GLY A 77 -5.06 -3.77 -6.26
N ALA A 78 -5.20 -2.85 -7.21
CA ALA A 78 -6.41 -2.02 -7.34
C ALA A 78 -7.66 -2.86 -7.62
N ARG A 79 -7.58 -3.86 -8.50
CA ARG A 79 -8.69 -4.79 -8.78
C ARG A 79 -9.04 -5.65 -7.57
N LEU A 80 -8.04 -6.08 -6.80
CA LEU A 80 -8.27 -6.80 -5.56
C LEU A 80 -8.99 -5.92 -4.54
N ALA A 81 -8.57 -4.66 -4.41
CA ALA A 81 -9.24 -3.69 -3.54
C ALA A 81 -10.72 -3.52 -3.92
N ALA A 82 -11.04 -3.42 -5.22
CA ALA A 82 -12.42 -3.38 -5.68
C ALA A 82 -13.20 -4.61 -5.23
N ARG A 83 -12.70 -5.82 -5.55
CA ARG A 83 -13.38 -7.09 -5.20
C ARG A 83 -13.59 -7.28 -3.70
N VAL A 84 -12.60 -6.90 -2.89
CA VAL A 84 -12.65 -7.07 -1.43
C VAL A 84 -13.58 -6.07 -0.78
N LEU A 85 -13.62 -4.82 -1.27
CA LEU A 85 -14.29 -3.71 -0.61
C LEU A 85 -15.69 -3.41 -1.15
N GLU A 86 -16.02 -3.83 -2.39
CA GLU A 86 -17.35 -3.67 -2.98
C GLU A 86 -18.50 -4.18 -2.09
N PRO A 87 -18.40 -5.37 -1.42
CA PRO A 87 -19.47 -5.87 -0.56
C PRO A 87 -19.83 -4.99 0.64
N PHE A 88 -18.96 -4.05 1.02
CA PHE A 88 -19.18 -3.15 2.15
C PHE A 88 -19.95 -1.88 1.78
N GLY A 89 -20.40 -1.75 0.53
CA GLY A 89 -21.26 -0.66 0.10
C GLY A 89 -20.58 0.72 0.12
N TRP A 90 -19.27 0.77 -0.06
CA TRP A 90 -18.56 2.05 -0.13
C TRP A 90 -19.05 2.89 -1.30
N PRO A 91 -19.27 4.22 -1.11
CA PRO A 91 -19.59 5.09 -2.22
C PRO A 91 -18.54 4.96 -3.34
N PRO A 92 -18.94 5.02 -4.64
CA PRO A 92 -18.01 4.81 -5.77
C PRO A 92 -16.75 5.67 -5.70
N GLY A 93 -16.87 6.94 -5.30
CA GLY A 93 -15.73 7.83 -5.15
C GLY A 93 -14.78 7.46 -4.00
N ARG A 94 -15.28 6.80 -2.94
CA ARG A 94 -14.46 6.28 -1.83
C ARG A 94 -13.69 5.04 -2.27
N LEU A 95 -14.40 4.10 -2.90
CA LEU A 95 -13.79 2.88 -3.44
C LEU A 95 -12.72 3.21 -4.49
N GLN A 96 -13.04 4.15 -5.42
CA GLN A 96 -12.08 4.57 -6.44
C GLN A 96 -10.81 5.17 -5.83
N ARG A 97 -10.90 5.98 -4.76
CA ARG A 97 -9.70 6.51 -4.08
C ARG A 97 -8.84 5.41 -3.48
N CYS A 98 -9.43 4.35 -2.91
CA CYS A 98 -8.68 3.21 -2.40
C CYS A 98 -7.95 2.49 -3.55
N MET A 99 -8.63 2.26 -4.68
CA MET A 99 -8.03 1.67 -5.87
C MET A 99 -6.91 2.55 -6.44
N ASP A 100 -7.14 3.87 -6.53
CA ASP A 100 -6.14 4.84 -6.98
C ASP A 100 -4.90 4.81 -6.04
N ALA A 101 -5.09 4.67 -4.73
CA ALA A 101 -3.99 4.53 -3.78
C ALA A 101 -3.16 3.28 -4.06
N CYS A 102 -3.81 2.14 -4.32
CA CYS A 102 -3.12 0.91 -4.70
C CYS A 102 -2.38 1.04 -6.03
N GLU A 103 -2.99 1.69 -7.03
CA GLU A 103 -2.41 1.76 -8.38
C GLU A 103 -1.29 2.81 -8.50
N GLN A 104 -1.34 3.88 -7.70
CA GLN A 104 -0.47 5.04 -7.85
C GLN A 104 0.63 5.17 -6.79
N HIS A 105 0.79 4.18 -5.90
CA HIS A 105 1.75 4.30 -4.78
C HIS A 105 3.22 4.43 -5.21
N HIS A 106 3.58 3.98 -6.40
CA HIS A 106 4.91 4.18 -6.97
C HIS A 106 5.04 5.39 -7.90
N ALA A 107 4.00 6.21 -8.03
CA ALA A 107 4.06 7.34 -8.93
C ALA A 107 5.21 8.30 -8.56
N PRO A 108 6.04 8.74 -9.54
CA PRO A 108 7.21 9.56 -9.26
C PRO A 108 6.84 11.00 -8.87
N ARG A 109 5.62 11.44 -9.19
CA ARG A 109 5.10 12.77 -8.88
C ARG A 109 3.94 12.67 -7.90
N SER A 110 3.68 13.77 -7.18
CA SER A 110 2.56 13.86 -6.25
C SER A 110 1.22 13.48 -6.90
N ARG A 111 0.40 12.80 -6.13
CA ARG A 111 -0.97 12.40 -6.46
C ARG A 111 -2.02 13.09 -5.60
N MET A 112 -1.66 14.20 -4.95
CA MET A 112 -2.56 14.98 -4.09
C MET A 112 -3.88 15.36 -4.79
N ALA A 113 -3.86 15.61 -6.08
CA ALA A 113 -5.07 15.91 -6.88
C ALA A 113 -6.06 14.72 -6.97
N MET A 114 -5.61 13.50 -6.65
CA MET A 114 -6.46 12.29 -6.63
C MET A 114 -7.04 12.02 -5.23
N GLY A 115 -6.53 12.68 -4.20
CA GLY A 115 -6.96 12.58 -2.82
C GLY A 115 -5.78 12.52 -1.85
N LEU A 116 -6.04 12.94 -0.61
CA LEU A 116 -5.02 12.96 0.42
C LEU A 116 -4.51 11.53 0.72
N GLU A 117 -5.41 10.56 0.81
CA GLU A 117 -5.07 9.18 1.14
C GLU A 117 -4.18 8.55 0.04
N VAL A 118 -4.44 8.85 -1.23
CA VAL A 118 -3.60 8.41 -2.37
C VAL A 118 -2.16 8.93 -2.22
N GLU A 119 -2.02 10.21 -1.88
CA GLU A 119 -0.71 10.82 -1.68
C GLU A 119 -0.02 10.27 -0.42
N LEU A 120 -0.77 10.03 0.66
CA LEU A 120 -0.23 9.48 1.91
C LEU A 120 0.33 8.07 1.71
N VAL A 121 -0.40 7.19 1.00
CA VAL A 121 0.08 5.84 0.67
C VAL A 121 1.36 5.92 -0.14
N ARG A 122 1.39 6.76 -1.19
CA ARG A 122 2.58 6.97 -2.04
C ARG A 122 3.80 7.46 -1.26
N GLN A 123 3.62 8.47 -0.38
CA GLN A 123 4.71 9.00 0.43
C GLN A 123 5.19 7.99 1.47
N ALA A 124 4.27 7.33 2.14
CA ALA A 124 4.58 6.37 3.20
C ALA A 124 5.32 5.15 2.65
N ASP A 125 4.93 4.65 1.49
CA ASP A 125 5.63 3.59 0.79
C ASP A 125 7.09 3.99 0.49
N LEU A 126 7.29 5.17 -0.11
CA LEU A 126 8.64 5.66 -0.43
C LEU A 126 9.50 5.84 0.84
N VAL A 127 8.92 6.31 1.96
CA VAL A 127 9.63 6.40 3.25
C VAL A 127 10.05 5.01 3.72
N ASP A 128 9.15 4.02 3.71
CA ASP A 128 9.47 2.68 4.20
C ASP A 128 10.48 1.99 3.27
N VAL A 129 10.25 2.00 1.96
CA VAL A 129 11.16 1.39 0.98
C VAL A 129 12.56 2.00 1.05
N THR A 130 12.69 3.31 1.26
CA THR A 130 14.01 3.96 1.39
C THR A 130 14.60 3.92 2.79
N ALA A 131 14.01 3.20 3.74
CA ALA A 131 14.43 3.18 5.14
C ALA A 131 14.51 4.58 5.78
N GLY A 132 13.65 5.50 5.37
CA GLY A 132 13.62 6.87 5.86
C GLY A 132 14.71 7.78 5.28
N ILE A 133 15.44 7.36 4.22
CA ILE A 133 16.34 8.26 3.47
C ILE A 133 15.50 9.40 2.91
N VAL A 134 14.40 9.09 2.23
CA VAL A 134 13.34 10.04 1.92
C VAL A 134 12.38 10.06 3.09
N SER A 135 12.15 11.20 3.73
CA SER A 135 11.37 11.26 4.98
C SER A 135 10.19 12.23 4.94
N PHE A 136 10.05 13.05 3.92
CA PHE A 136 9.02 14.10 3.83
C PHE A 136 8.88 14.94 5.10
N GLY A 137 10.00 15.20 5.79
CA GLY A 137 10.03 16.01 7.03
C GLY A 137 9.72 15.23 8.32
N LEU A 138 9.52 13.93 8.26
CA LEU A 138 9.34 13.10 9.46
C LEU A 138 10.61 13.07 10.31
N ASP A 139 10.41 13.07 11.62
CA ASP A 139 11.51 12.98 12.59
C ASP A 139 12.25 11.64 12.47
N ARG A 140 13.58 11.71 12.34
CA ARG A 140 14.43 10.53 12.16
C ARG A 140 14.52 9.65 13.42
N ARG A 141 14.29 10.20 14.61
CA ARG A 141 14.28 9.41 15.86
C ARG A 141 13.01 8.58 15.89
N TRP A 142 11.88 9.18 15.51
CA TRP A 142 10.61 8.49 15.41
C TRP A 142 10.67 7.36 14.36
N LEU A 143 11.21 7.60 13.16
CA LEU A 143 11.38 6.57 12.14
C LEU A 143 12.26 5.41 12.63
N ARG A 144 13.38 5.70 13.32
CA ARG A 144 14.22 4.64 13.90
C ARG A 144 13.49 3.83 14.96
N ALA A 145 12.66 4.46 15.79
CA ALA A 145 11.84 3.75 16.76
C ALA A 145 10.82 2.84 16.06
N LEU A 146 10.10 3.34 15.08
CA LEU A 146 9.15 2.55 14.29
C LEU A 146 9.82 1.32 13.64
N PHE A 147 10.99 1.49 13.01
CA PHE A 147 11.70 0.38 12.34
C PHE A 147 12.28 -0.64 13.32
N ARG A 148 12.53 -0.26 14.57
CA ARG A 148 12.90 -1.17 15.65
C ARG A 148 11.69 -1.95 16.16
N ASP A 149 10.56 -1.26 16.36
CA ASP A 149 9.33 -1.82 16.96
C ASP A 149 8.55 -2.71 15.96
N VAL A 150 8.66 -2.39 14.66
CA VAL A 150 8.15 -3.21 13.56
C VAL A 150 9.30 -3.50 12.58
N PRO A 151 10.06 -4.59 12.82
CA PRO A 151 11.29 -4.88 12.09
C PRO A 151 11.09 -5.07 10.58
N ARG A 152 12.15 -4.76 9.83
CA ARG A 152 12.18 -4.88 8.36
C ARG A 152 12.83 -6.21 7.90
N ASP A 153 12.77 -7.23 8.74
CA ASP A 153 13.37 -8.54 8.48
C ASP A 153 12.92 -9.12 7.15
N ARG A 154 13.89 -9.53 6.34
CA ARG A 154 13.65 -10.11 5.00
C ARG A 154 12.91 -9.20 4.00
N PHE A 155 12.52 -7.97 4.38
CA PHE A 155 11.79 -7.05 3.51
C PHE A 155 12.53 -6.80 2.19
N TRP A 156 13.86 -6.56 2.24
CA TRP A 156 14.67 -6.35 1.03
C TRP A 156 14.79 -7.59 0.14
N ARG A 157 14.69 -8.79 0.71
CA ARG A 157 14.63 -10.03 -0.08
C ARG A 157 13.28 -10.13 -0.79
N LEU A 158 12.21 -9.72 -0.13
CA LEU A 158 10.88 -9.66 -0.72
C LEU A 158 10.84 -8.66 -1.88
N VAL A 159 11.29 -7.41 -1.66
CA VAL A 159 11.34 -6.37 -2.70
C VAL A 159 12.22 -6.81 -3.87
N GLY A 160 13.42 -7.32 -3.59
CA GLY A 160 14.32 -7.82 -4.62
C GLY A 160 13.73 -8.99 -5.42
N GLY A 161 13.04 -9.90 -4.74
CA GLY A 161 12.32 -11.00 -5.39
C GLY A 161 11.16 -10.52 -6.26
N ALA A 162 10.40 -9.53 -5.78
CA ALA A 162 9.31 -8.91 -6.54
C ALA A 162 9.82 -8.20 -7.80
N VAL A 163 10.85 -7.36 -7.67
CA VAL A 163 11.47 -6.67 -8.80
C VAL A 163 12.04 -7.66 -9.82
N LEU A 164 12.73 -8.70 -9.36
CA LEU A 164 13.27 -9.74 -10.25
C LEU A 164 12.14 -10.52 -10.92
N GLY A 165 11.07 -10.81 -10.20
CA GLY A 165 9.86 -11.45 -10.74
C GLY A 165 9.20 -10.61 -11.83
N GLU A 166 9.01 -9.31 -11.58
CA GLU A 166 8.46 -8.38 -12.59
C GLU A 166 9.36 -8.30 -13.83
N LEU A 167 10.68 -8.14 -13.65
CA LEU A 167 11.64 -8.12 -14.75
C LEU A 167 11.60 -9.40 -15.59
N ARG A 168 11.47 -10.56 -14.95
CA ARG A 168 11.52 -11.86 -15.61
C ARG A 168 10.20 -12.23 -16.31
N HIS A 169 9.08 -11.90 -15.69
CA HIS A 169 7.76 -12.33 -16.15
C HIS A 169 6.95 -11.23 -16.84
N ARG A 170 7.25 -9.97 -16.54
CA ARG A 170 6.49 -8.80 -17.00
C ARG A 170 7.40 -7.59 -17.32
N PRO A 171 8.43 -7.73 -18.19
CA PRO A 171 9.40 -6.65 -18.40
C PRO A 171 8.76 -5.34 -18.88
N ALA A 172 7.65 -5.41 -19.61
CA ALA A 172 6.90 -4.24 -20.04
C ALA A 172 6.04 -3.60 -18.92
N SER A 173 5.81 -4.28 -17.80
CA SER A 173 4.99 -3.77 -16.70
C SER A 173 5.71 -2.73 -15.85
N LEU A 174 7.05 -2.74 -15.83
CA LEU A 174 7.83 -1.76 -15.07
C LEU A 174 7.50 -0.31 -15.45
N THR A 175 7.25 -0.05 -16.74
CA THR A 175 6.77 1.26 -17.17
C THR A 175 5.36 1.56 -16.63
N GLY A 176 4.49 0.55 -16.54
CA GLY A 176 3.15 0.66 -15.97
C GLY A 176 3.17 0.89 -14.45
N VAL A 177 4.11 0.28 -13.73
CA VAL A 177 4.26 0.47 -12.26
C VAL A 177 4.57 1.93 -11.93
N PHE A 178 5.49 2.58 -12.67
CA PHE A 178 5.92 3.95 -12.40
C PHE A 178 5.12 5.02 -13.15
N PHE A 179 4.54 4.67 -14.28
CA PHE A 179 3.94 5.63 -15.21
C PHE A 179 2.52 5.24 -15.62
N SER A 180 1.77 4.51 -14.77
CA SER A 180 0.39 4.16 -15.12
C SER A 180 -0.42 5.43 -15.43
N PRO A 181 -0.73 5.71 -16.71
CA PRO A 181 -1.50 6.88 -17.09
C PRO A 181 -3.01 6.64 -16.96
N ARG A 182 -3.41 5.39 -16.72
CA ARG A 182 -4.82 4.97 -16.76
C ARG A 182 -5.28 4.64 -15.34
N ARG A 183 -6.39 5.29 -14.95
CA ARG A 183 -7.14 4.87 -13.76
C ARG A 183 -7.84 3.55 -14.07
N THR A 184 -7.65 2.55 -13.22
CA THR A 184 -8.57 1.41 -13.15
C THR A 184 -9.92 1.97 -12.67
N ARG A 185 -10.99 1.77 -13.44
CA ARG A 185 -12.33 2.25 -13.08
C ARG A 185 -13.19 1.09 -12.63
N VAL A 186 -14.02 1.36 -11.66
CA VAL A 186 -15.12 0.46 -11.27
C VAL A 186 -16.22 0.49 -12.32
#